data_a607051bec4d1139e5f8d20445929350
#
_entry.id   a607051bec4d1139e5f8d20445929350
#
_cell.length_a   1.000
_cell.length_b   1.000
_cell.length_c   1.000
_cell.angle_alpha   90.00
_cell.angle_beta   90.00
_cell.angle_gamma   90.00
#
_symmetry.space_group_name_H-M   'P 1'
#
loop_
_entity.id
_entity.type
_entity.pdbx_description
1 polymer ?
#
loop_
_entity_poly.entity_id
_entity_poly.type
_entity_poly.pdbx_seq_one_letter_code
_entity_poly.pdbx_strand_id
1 'polypeptide(L)' 'MERREKEVHDEHLYEELKRLRKENARLKEERDILKKAAAYFAQQLP' A
#
# COMPACT_ATOMS: atom_id res chain seq x y z
N MET A 1 21.04 -3.30 -17.83
CA MET A 1 20.60 -3.56 -17.68
C MET A 1 19.83 -4.39 -17.91
N GLU A 2 19.67 -4.83 -17.88
CA GLU A 2 19.08 -5.49 -17.98
C GLU A 2 18.36 -6.02 -17.54
N ARG A 3 17.88 -6.21 -17.36
CA ARG A 3 17.21 -6.62 -16.92
C ARG A 3 16.88 -7.80 -16.67
N ARG A 4 17.00 -8.33 -15.90
CA ARG A 4 16.76 -9.47 -15.58
C ARG A 4 15.48 -9.64 -15.13
N GLU A 5 14.83 -8.78 -14.95
CA GLU A 5 13.55 -8.95 -14.53
C GLU A 5 12.83 -9.78 -15.36
N LYS A 6 13.20 -9.92 -16.48
CA LYS A 6 12.48 -10.74 -17.31
C LYS A 6 12.67 -12.08 -16.96
N GLU A 7 13.60 -12.42 -16.29
CA GLU A 7 13.71 -13.77 -16.05
C GLU A 7 12.88 -14.13 -14.96
N VAL A 8 12.42 -13.34 -14.14
CA VAL A 8 11.63 -13.81 -13.11
C VAL A 8 10.31 -13.83 -13.41
N HIS A 9 9.90 -14.09 -14.41
CA HIS A 9 8.65 -14.01 -14.78
C HIS A 9 7.78 -14.88 -14.22
N ASP A 10 7.75 -15.44 -13.41
CA ASP A 10 6.89 -16.44 -13.12
C ASP A 10 5.70 -16.03 -12.39
N GLU A 11 4.87 -16.92 -12.09
CA GLU A 11 3.71 -16.71 -11.39
C GLU A 11 4.01 -16.27 -10.02
N HIS A 12 5.12 -16.65 -9.51
CA HIS A 12 5.49 -16.26 -8.20
C HIS A 12 5.53 -14.72 -8.13
N LEU A 13 6.13 -14.11 -9.11
CA LEU A 13 6.22 -12.68 -9.15
C LEU A 13 4.85 -12.06 -9.30
N TYR A 14 4.03 -12.66 -10.11
CA TYR A 14 2.71 -12.14 -10.33
C TYR A 14 1.90 -12.18 -9.04
N GLU A 15 2.00 -13.27 -8.31
CA GLU A 15 1.28 -13.38 -7.06
C GLU A 15 1.77 -12.35 -6.06
N GLU A 16 3.05 -12.13 -6.07
CA GLU A 16 3.62 -11.16 -5.18
C GLU A 16 3.08 -9.77 -5.50
N LEU A 17 3.01 -9.44 -6.77
CA LEU A 17 2.49 -8.16 -7.17
C LEU A 17 1.04 -7.99 -6.73
N LYS A 18 0.26 -9.02 -6.90
CA LYS A 18 -1.12 -8.96 -6.51
C LYS A 18 -1.24 -8.71 -5.02
N ARG A 19 -0.46 -9.40 -4.24
CA ARG A 19 -0.51 -9.25 -2.81
C ARG A 19 -0.10 -7.84 -2.40
N LEU A 20 0.95 -7.34 -3.03
CA LEU A 20 1.44 -6.02 -2.69
C LEU A 20 0.44 -4.93 -3.07
N ARG A 21 -0.28 -5.13 -4.15
CA ARG A 21 -1.27 -4.16 -4.54
C ARG A 21 -2.39 -4.11 -3.51
N LYS A 22 -2.81 -5.27 -3.05
CA LYS A 22 -3.85 -5.30 -2.07
C LYS A 22 -3.37 -4.66 -0.79
N GLU A 23 -2.16 -4.95 -0.41
CA GLU A 23 -1.61 -4.39 0.79
C GLU A 23 -1.51 -2.89 0.68
N ASN A 24 -1.10 -2.39 -0.48
CA ASN A 24 -0.99 -0.97 -0.68
C ASN A 24 -2.35 -0.29 -0.56
N ALA A 25 -3.36 -0.89 -1.13
CA ALA A 25 -4.69 -0.32 -1.06
C ALA A 25 -5.17 -0.25 0.38
N ARG A 26 -4.90 -1.30 1.14
CA ARG A 26 -5.31 -1.31 2.52
C ARG A 26 -4.56 -0.27 3.34
N LEU A 27 -3.27 -0.15 3.08
CA LEU A 27 -2.49 0.82 3.81
C LEU A 27 -2.93 2.25 3.50
N LYS A 28 -3.32 2.50 2.27
CA LYS A 28 -3.79 3.82 1.92
C LYS A 28 -5.08 4.12 2.63
N GLU A 29 -5.94 3.14 2.75
CA GLU A 29 -7.17 3.33 3.45
C GLU A 29 -6.92 3.60 4.91
N GLU A 30 -6.01 2.87 5.50
CA GLU A 30 -5.68 3.07 6.89
C GLU A 30 -5.06 4.43 7.10
N ARG A 31 -4.24 4.84 6.18
CA ARG A 31 -3.63 6.15 6.29
C ARG A 31 -4.69 7.24 6.25
N ASP A 32 -5.65 7.10 5.34
CA ASP A 32 -6.70 8.10 5.24
C ASP A 32 -7.55 8.14 6.49
N ILE A 33 -7.84 6.99 7.04
CA ILE A 33 -8.63 6.95 8.26
C ILE A 33 -7.87 7.62 9.40
N LEU A 34 -6.59 7.34 9.49
CA LEU A 34 -5.79 7.96 10.54
C LEU A 34 -5.70 9.45 10.37
N LYS A 35 -5.63 9.92 9.14
CA LYS A 35 -5.59 11.34 8.91
C LYS A 35 -6.88 11.98 9.33
N LYS A 36 -8.00 11.37 9.03
CA LYS A 36 -9.27 11.91 9.43
C LYS A 36 -9.40 11.91 10.93
N ALA A 37 -8.95 10.85 11.56
CA ALA A 37 -9.03 10.77 13.01
C ALA A 37 -8.17 11.84 13.63
N ALA A 38 -6.99 12.07 13.08
CA ALA A 38 -6.10 13.08 13.62
C ALA A 38 -6.72 14.46 13.49
N ALA A 39 -7.35 14.73 12.36
CA ALA A 39 -7.98 16.02 12.17
C ALA A 39 -9.14 16.19 13.13
N TYR A 40 -9.87 15.12 13.36
CA TYR A 40 -10.99 15.18 14.26
C TYR A 40 -10.50 15.48 15.68
N PHE A 41 -9.46 14.79 16.11
CA PHE A 41 -8.95 15.04 17.45
C PHE A 41 -8.37 16.43 17.55
N ALA A 42 -7.74 16.90 16.52
CA ALA A 42 -7.18 18.24 16.56
C ALA A 42 -8.26 19.27 16.77
N GLN A 43 -9.44 19.02 16.21
CA GLN A 43 -10.51 19.94 16.40
C GLN A 43 -11.06 19.90 17.81
N GLN A 44 -10.93 18.79 18.47
CA GLN A 44 -11.44 18.67 19.79
C GLN A 44 -10.55 19.32 20.82
N LEU A 45 -9.31 19.56 20.51
CA LEU A 45 -8.44 20.13 21.49
C LEU A 45 -8.70 21.61 21.68
N PRO A 46 -8.56 22.12 22.83
CA PRO A 46 -8.81 23.53 23.11
C PRO A 46 -7.76 24.48 22.54
#